data_e65687a9bf6a2b141de7d4b43e68219c
#
_entry.id   e65687a9bf6a2b141de7d4b43e68219c
#
_cell.length_a   1.000
_cell.length_b   1.000
_cell.length_c   1.000
_cell.angle_alpha   90.00
_cell.angle_beta   90.00
_cell.angle_gamma   90.00
#
_symmetry.space_group_name_H-M   'P 1'
#
loop_
_entity.id
_entity.type
_entity.pdbx_description
1 polymer ?
#
loop_
_entity_poly.entity_id
_entity_poly.type
_entity_poly.pdbx_seq_one_letter_code
_entity_poly.pdbx_strand_id
1 'polypeptide(L)'
;MYGRRRIRIGYVIDTWTWVEYYAGRISAVQEYIENNKFDLFTSVLTLTEMINFLNQTESAHTSLRVVHEIGIRSLVVPVSRDIAVLAGGCKREGFRGGIADTIILATARIGNHTVVTGDLHFKGLPDVLFIEHP
;
A
#
# COMPACT_ATOMS: atom_id res chain seq x y z
N MET A 1 -13.40 27.53 -20.90
CA MET A 1 -12.30 27.72 -19.95
C MET A 1 -12.09 26.46 -19.13
N TYR A 2 -10.85 26.04 -19.05
CA TYR A 2 -10.50 24.78 -18.36
C TYR A 2 -10.34 25.05 -16.87
N GLY A 3 -11.12 24.33 -16.03
CA GLY A 3 -10.94 24.39 -14.60
C GLY A 3 -9.56 23.86 -14.20
N ARG A 4 -8.96 24.42 -13.18
CA ARG A 4 -7.71 23.89 -12.62
C ARG A 4 -7.95 22.47 -12.14
N ARG A 5 -7.17 21.51 -12.65
CA ARG A 5 -7.16 20.17 -12.08
C ARG A 5 -6.64 20.27 -10.66
N ARG A 6 -7.44 19.82 -9.71
CA ARG A 6 -6.95 19.64 -8.34
C ARG A 6 -5.93 18.51 -8.38
N ILE A 7 -4.72 18.81 -7.91
CA ILE A 7 -3.72 17.78 -7.70
C ILE A 7 -4.16 17.02 -6.45
N ARG A 8 -4.54 15.75 -6.63
CA ARG A 8 -4.86 14.89 -5.51
C ARG A 8 -3.59 14.19 -5.05
N ILE A 9 -3.46 14.04 -3.73
CA ILE A 9 -2.37 13.28 -3.14
C ILE A 9 -2.66 11.80 -3.35
N GLY A 10 -1.72 11.07 -3.96
CA GLY A 10 -1.81 9.64 -4.18
C GLY A 10 -0.98 8.87 -3.17
N TYR A 11 -1.61 7.91 -2.52
CA TYR A 11 -0.96 7.03 -1.56
C TYR A 11 -1.03 5.57 -2.02
N VAL A 12 0.09 4.88 -1.96
CA VAL A 12 0.11 3.42 -2.05
C VAL A 12 -0.01 2.87 -0.64
N ILE A 13 -1.05 2.11 -0.39
CA ILE A 13 -1.34 1.56 0.92
C ILE A 13 -0.64 0.20 1.06
N ASP A 14 0.36 0.14 1.93
CA ASP A 14 1.10 -1.08 2.20
C ASP A 14 0.22 -2.12 2.89
N THR A 15 0.59 -3.37 2.75
CA THR A 15 -0.11 -4.49 3.40
C THR A 15 -0.23 -4.29 4.91
N TRP A 16 0.84 -3.84 5.57
CA TRP A 16 0.82 -3.51 7.01
C TRP A 16 -0.36 -2.57 7.34
N THR A 17 -0.56 -1.54 6.52
CA THR A 17 -1.59 -0.52 6.74
C THR A 17 -2.98 -1.11 6.59
N TRP A 18 -3.21 -1.94 5.57
CA TRP A 18 -4.50 -2.63 5.41
C TRP A 18 -4.79 -3.57 6.58
N VAL A 19 -3.79 -4.31 7.04
CA VAL A 19 -3.93 -5.19 8.21
C VAL A 19 -4.37 -4.39 9.43
N GLU A 20 -3.70 -3.28 9.71
CA GLU A 20 -4.03 -2.42 10.85
C GLU A 20 -5.40 -1.74 10.68
N TYR A 21 -5.77 -1.40 9.46
CA TYR A 21 -7.08 -0.83 9.19
C TYR A 21 -8.20 -1.79 9.60
N TYR A 22 -8.13 -3.02 9.16
CA TYR A 22 -9.15 -4.03 9.48
C TYR A 22 -9.08 -4.49 10.93
N ALA A 23 -7.92 -4.42 11.56
CA ALA A 23 -7.78 -4.71 12.98
C ALA A 23 -8.32 -3.58 13.88
N GLY A 24 -8.37 -2.34 13.36
CA GLY A 24 -8.89 -1.20 14.09
C GLY A 24 -8.03 -0.75 15.28
N ARG A 25 -6.74 -1.10 15.30
CA ARG A 25 -5.88 -0.82 16.45
C ARG A 25 -5.22 0.55 16.43
N ILE A 26 -5.08 1.15 15.24
CA ILE A 26 -4.34 2.42 15.05
C ILE A 26 -5.26 3.40 14.33
N SER A 27 -5.73 4.42 15.04
CA SER A 27 -6.69 5.38 14.51
C SER A 27 -6.16 6.21 13.34
N ALA A 28 -4.85 6.49 13.32
CA ALA A 28 -4.24 7.24 12.23
C ALA A 28 -4.39 6.54 10.87
N VAL A 29 -4.37 5.20 10.85
CA VAL A 29 -4.57 4.42 9.63
C VAL A 29 -5.96 4.68 9.04
N GLN A 30 -6.97 4.72 9.89
CA GLN A 30 -8.34 4.92 9.47
C GLN A 30 -8.51 6.24 8.70
N GLU A 31 -7.86 7.30 9.18
CA GLU A 31 -7.92 8.61 8.55
C GLU A 31 -7.41 8.59 7.11
N TYR A 32 -6.28 7.92 6.84
CA TYR A 32 -5.72 7.85 5.49
C TYR A 32 -6.62 7.06 4.54
N ILE A 33 -7.24 6.01 5.01
CA ILE A 33 -8.06 5.13 4.15
C ILE A 33 -9.45 5.70 3.92
N GLU A 34 -10.04 6.33 4.91
CA GLU A 34 -11.43 6.81 4.82
C GLU A 34 -11.55 8.25 4.34
N ASN A 35 -10.44 8.97 4.21
CA ASN A 35 -10.44 10.34 3.74
C ASN A 35 -10.53 10.39 2.21
N ASN A 36 -11.66 10.84 1.69
CA ASN A 36 -11.91 10.90 0.24
C ASN A 36 -11.12 11.99 -0.51
N LYS A 37 -10.26 12.73 0.17
CA LYS A 37 -9.36 13.71 -0.46
C LYS A 37 -8.12 13.06 -1.06
N PHE A 38 -7.85 11.81 -0.73
CA PHE A 38 -6.68 11.07 -1.20
C PHE A 38 -7.07 10.07 -2.26
N ASP A 39 -6.22 9.88 -3.26
CA ASP A 39 -6.32 8.75 -4.18
C ASP A 39 -5.53 7.60 -3.60
N LEU A 40 -6.18 6.45 -3.43
CA LEU A 40 -5.55 5.28 -2.84
C LEU A 40 -5.24 4.25 -3.92
N PHE A 41 -4.05 3.68 -3.82
CA PHE A 41 -3.54 2.64 -4.70
C PHE A 41 -3.10 1.45 -3.85
N THR A 42 -3.29 0.27 -4.38
CA THR A 42 -2.87 -0.97 -3.72
C THR A 42 -2.16 -1.85 -4.73
N SER A 43 -0.96 -2.31 -4.41
CA SER A 43 -0.28 -3.30 -5.25
C SER A 43 -1.09 -4.60 -5.30
N VAL A 44 -1.16 -5.22 -6.47
CA VAL A 44 -1.82 -6.52 -6.59
C VAL A 44 -1.20 -7.56 -5.66
N LEU A 45 0.09 -7.43 -5.32
CA LEU A 45 0.75 -8.34 -4.37
C LEU A 45 0.16 -8.23 -2.96
N THR A 46 -0.31 -7.05 -2.57
CA THR A 46 -0.96 -6.87 -1.27
C THR A 46 -2.19 -7.77 -1.15
N LEU A 47 -2.92 -7.99 -2.24
CA LEU A 47 -4.08 -8.89 -2.21
C LEU A 47 -3.67 -10.31 -1.81
N THR A 48 -2.55 -10.80 -2.37
CA THR A 48 -2.01 -12.12 -2.01
C THR A 48 -1.62 -12.17 -0.53
N GLU A 49 -0.92 -11.15 -0.06
CA GLU A 49 -0.50 -11.07 1.33
C GLU A 49 -1.67 -11.00 2.29
N MET A 50 -2.71 -10.23 1.95
CA MET A 50 -3.92 -10.13 2.76
C MET A 50 -4.65 -11.46 2.86
N ILE A 51 -4.82 -12.17 1.74
CA ILE A 51 -5.46 -13.49 1.76
C ILE A 51 -4.64 -14.47 2.59
N ASN A 52 -3.33 -14.50 2.40
CA ASN A 52 -2.45 -15.38 3.16
C ASN A 52 -2.54 -15.10 4.67
N PHE A 53 -2.52 -13.83 5.05
CA PHE A 53 -2.64 -13.42 6.45
C PHE A 53 -4.01 -13.79 7.04
N LEU A 54 -5.10 -13.43 6.35
CA LEU A 54 -6.45 -13.62 6.85
C LEU A 54 -6.87 -15.10 6.90
N ASN A 55 -6.38 -15.92 5.96
CA ASN A 55 -6.69 -17.36 5.96
C ASN A 55 -6.13 -18.10 7.17
N GLN A 56 -5.18 -17.50 7.87
CA GLN A 56 -4.62 -18.10 9.10
C GLN A 56 -5.53 -17.90 10.31
N THR A 57 -6.37 -16.87 10.30
CA THR A 57 -7.20 -16.49 11.44
C THR A 57 -8.69 -16.41 11.13
N GLU A 58 -9.05 -16.31 9.83
CA GLU A 58 -10.41 -16.10 9.38
C GLU A 58 -10.81 -17.16 8.35
N SER A 59 -12.09 -17.15 7.95
CA SER A 59 -12.57 -18.01 6.87
C SER A 59 -12.11 -17.49 5.51
N ALA A 60 -12.07 -18.41 4.51
CA ALA A 60 -11.80 -18.02 3.13
C ALA A 60 -12.83 -17.00 2.60
N HIS A 61 -14.07 -17.10 3.03
CA HIS A 61 -15.12 -16.15 2.67
C HIS A 61 -14.78 -14.73 3.18
N THR A 62 -14.34 -14.61 4.43
CA THR A 62 -13.93 -13.33 5.00
C THR A 62 -12.73 -12.75 4.26
N SER A 63 -11.74 -13.58 3.94
CA SER A 63 -10.55 -13.15 3.18
C SER A 63 -10.93 -12.55 1.82
N LEU A 64 -11.81 -13.21 1.09
CA LEU A 64 -12.26 -12.74 -0.22
C LEU A 64 -13.08 -11.46 -0.11
N ARG A 65 -13.89 -11.33 0.92
CA ARG A 65 -14.67 -10.12 1.16
C ARG A 65 -13.76 -8.91 1.44
N VAL A 66 -12.74 -9.08 2.25
CA VAL A 66 -11.77 -8.02 2.56
C VAL A 66 -11.03 -7.58 1.30
N VAL A 67 -10.57 -8.52 0.49
CA VAL A 67 -9.89 -8.23 -0.78
C VAL A 67 -10.81 -7.47 -1.73
N HIS A 68 -12.09 -7.85 -1.78
CA HIS A 68 -13.08 -7.14 -2.59
C HIS A 68 -13.26 -5.69 -2.11
N GLU A 69 -13.35 -5.46 -0.80
CA GLU A 69 -13.44 -4.11 -0.24
C GLU A 69 -12.20 -3.27 -0.53
N ILE A 70 -11.02 -3.85 -0.48
CA ILE A 70 -9.77 -3.15 -0.85
C ILE A 70 -9.86 -2.66 -2.30
N GLY A 71 -10.38 -3.50 -3.20
CA GLY A 71 -10.57 -3.13 -4.60
C GLY A 71 -11.63 -2.05 -4.82
N ILE A 72 -12.56 -1.89 -3.90
CA ILE A 72 -13.54 -0.79 -3.94
C ILE A 72 -12.91 0.51 -3.41
N ARG A 73 -12.11 0.44 -2.36
CA ARG A 73 -11.51 1.61 -1.70
C ARG A 73 -10.26 2.15 -2.39
N SER A 74 -9.63 1.36 -3.25
CA SER A 74 -8.37 1.73 -3.88
C SER A 74 -8.30 1.21 -5.31
N LEU A 75 -7.44 1.82 -6.12
CA LEU A 75 -7.12 1.27 -7.43
C LEU A 75 -6.04 0.20 -7.25
N VAL A 76 -6.35 -1.03 -7.61
CA VAL A 76 -5.39 -2.13 -7.56
C VAL A 76 -4.47 -2.03 -8.76
N VAL A 77 -3.16 -1.95 -8.50
CA VAL A 77 -2.13 -1.73 -9.52
C VAL A 77 -1.44 -3.06 -9.81
N PRO A 78 -1.50 -3.55 -11.05
CA PRO A 78 -0.77 -4.77 -11.42
C PRO A 78 0.73 -4.52 -11.43
N VAL A 79 1.51 -5.59 -11.29
CA VAL A 79 2.97 -5.52 -11.41
C VAL A 79 3.33 -5.45 -12.89
N SER A 80 3.63 -4.25 -13.37
CA SER A 80 4.09 -4.05 -14.74
C SER A 80 5.57 -4.42 -14.86
N ARG A 81 6.06 -4.51 -16.12
CA ARG A 81 7.47 -4.71 -16.37
C ARG A 81 8.33 -3.62 -15.73
N ASP A 82 7.90 -2.35 -15.86
CA ASP A 82 8.65 -1.21 -15.31
C ASP A 82 8.71 -1.26 -13.78
N ILE A 83 7.62 -1.61 -13.13
CA ILE A 83 7.59 -1.82 -11.67
C ILE A 83 8.56 -2.95 -11.28
N ALA A 84 8.53 -4.07 -12.00
CA ALA A 84 9.39 -5.20 -11.70
C ALA A 84 10.87 -4.87 -11.83
N VAL A 85 11.24 -4.13 -12.88
CA VAL A 85 12.62 -3.71 -13.13
C VAL A 85 13.09 -2.76 -12.03
N LEU A 86 12.29 -1.76 -11.70
CA LEU A 86 12.63 -0.81 -10.63
C LEU A 86 12.74 -1.52 -9.27
N ALA A 87 11.80 -2.41 -8.97
CA ALA A 87 11.81 -3.20 -7.73
C ALA A 87 13.09 -4.02 -7.59
N GLY A 88 13.55 -4.61 -8.69
CA GLY A 88 14.80 -5.40 -8.70
C GLY A 88 16.03 -4.60 -8.32
N GLY A 89 16.03 -3.29 -8.49
CA GLY A 89 17.14 -2.41 -8.13
C GLY A 89 17.13 -1.90 -6.68
N CYS A 90 16.01 -2.04 -5.97
CA CYS A 90 15.86 -1.43 -4.65
C CYS A 90 16.86 -1.92 -3.61
N LYS A 91 17.18 -3.22 -3.60
CA LYS A 91 18.13 -3.79 -2.64
C LYS A 91 19.54 -3.29 -2.86
N ARG A 92 19.92 -3.06 -4.10
CA ARG A 92 21.24 -2.47 -4.44
C ARG A 92 21.37 -1.07 -3.86
N GLU A 93 20.29 -0.33 -3.77
CA GLU A 93 20.25 1.01 -3.18
C GLU A 93 20.16 0.99 -1.64
N GLY A 94 20.19 -0.19 -1.03
CA GLY A 94 20.19 -0.34 0.43
C GLY A 94 18.86 -0.65 1.07
N PHE A 95 17.79 -0.83 0.27
CA PHE A 95 16.48 -1.18 0.82
C PHE A 95 16.50 -2.61 1.39
N ARG A 96 16.02 -2.77 2.62
CA ARG A 96 16.10 -4.02 3.39
C ARG A 96 14.85 -4.88 3.37
N GLY A 97 13.76 -4.41 2.76
CA GLY A 97 12.52 -5.16 2.66
C GLY A 97 12.63 -6.38 1.75
N GLY A 98 11.66 -7.28 1.86
CA GLY A 98 11.55 -8.46 0.98
C GLY A 98 11.10 -8.09 -0.43
N ILE A 99 10.91 -9.10 -1.26
CA ILE A 99 10.49 -8.92 -2.67
C ILE A 99 9.17 -8.17 -2.76
N ALA A 100 8.17 -8.54 -1.96
CA ALA A 100 6.87 -7.85 -1.97
C ALA A 100 7.02 -6.37 -1.62
N ASP A 101 7.86 -6.04 -0.62
CA ASP A 101 8.11 -4.67 -0.21
C ASP A 101 8.78 -3.85 -1.32
N THR A 102 9.73 -4.45 -2.06
CA THR A 102 10.36 -3.76 -3.19
C THR A 102 9.34 -3.42 -4.28
N ILE A 103 8.39 -4.30 -4.52
CA ILE A 103 7.35 -4.08 -5.53
C ILE A 103 6.38 -2.98 -5.08
N ILE A 104 6.02 -2.95 -3.82
CA ILE A 104 5.18 -1.88 -3.26
C ILE A 104 5.89 -0.52 -3.38
N LEU A 105 7.16 -0.46 -3.01
CA LEU A 105 7.96 0.76 -3.13
C LEU A 105 8.09 1.21 -4.58
N ALA A 106 8.39 0.29 -5.50
CA ALA A 106 8.48 0.60 -6.92
C ALA A 106 7.15 1.06 -7.51
N THR A 107 6.04 0.49 -7.07
CA THR A 107 4.69 0.92 -7.48
C THR A 107 4.48 2.38 -7.13
N ALA A 108 4.86 2.79 -5.93
CA ALA A 108 4.76 4.18 -5.51
C ALA A 108 5.67 5.09 -6.35
N ARG A 109 6.92 4.70 -6.55
CA ARG A 109 7.89 5.52 -7.28
C ARG A 109 7.50 5.72 -8.74
N ILE A 110 7.05 4.67 -9.42
CA ILE A 110 6.61 4.75 -10.82
C ILE A 110 5.42 5.70 -10.96
N GLY A 111 4.48 5.65 -10.02
CA GLY A 111 3.30 6.51 -10.04
C GLY A 111 3.52 7.88 -9.42
N ASN A 112 4.70 8.16 -8.89
CA ASN A 112 5.00 9.37 -8.13
C ASN A 112 4.04 9.54 -6.95
N HIS A 113 3.80 8.45 -6.24
CA HIS A 113 2.97 8.39 -5.05
C HIS A 113 3.82 8.17 -3.80
N THR A 114 3.18 8.30 -2.65
CA THR A 114 3.82 8.07 -1.34
C THR A 114 3.28 6.78 -0.75
N VAL A 115 4.17 5.93 -0.21
CA VAL A 115 3.76 4.72 0.52
C VAL A 115 3.30 5.11 1.92
N VAL A 116 2.14 4.63 2.33
CA VAL A 116 1.66 4.75 3.71
C VAL A 116 1.87 3.42 4.42
N THR A 117 2.73 3.40 5.42
CA THR A 117 3.10 2.17 6.13
C THR A 117 3.64 2.46 7.53
N GLY A 118 3.56 1.49 8.41
CA GLY A 118 4.26 1.46 9.69
C GLY A 118 5.30 0.35 9.75
N ASP A 119 5.59 -0.32 8.63
CA ASP A 119 6.63 -1.34 8.55
C ASP A 119 8.01 -0.67 8.60
N LEU A 120 8.84 -1.10 9.56
CA LEU A 120 10.16 -0.53 9.81
C LEU A 120 11.09 -0.58 8.60
N HIS A 121 10.90 -1.52 7.68
CA HIS A 121 11.71 -1.59 6.46
C HIS A 121 11.62 -0.32 5.61
N PHE A 122 10.50 0.41 5.70
CA PHE A 122 10.25 1.63 4.92
C PHE A 122 10.63 2.90 5.65
N LYS A 123 10.96 2.82 6.94
CA LYS A 123 11.20 4.02 7.76
C LYS A 123 12.40 4.81 7.26
N GLY A 124 12.22 6.12 7.12
CA GLY A 124 13.28 7.04 6.71
C GLY A 124 13.43 7.27 5.21
N LEU A 125 12.65 6.58 4.38
CA LEU A 125 12.68 6.80 2.94
C LEU A 125 11.89 8.07 2.56
N PRO A 126 12.35 8.84 1.55
CA PRO A 126 11.74 10.12 1.22
C PRO A 126 10.32 10.02 0.65
N ASP A 127 9.98 8.91 0.01
CA ASP A 127 8.68 8.67 -0.61
C ASP A 127 7.78 7.80 0.27
N VAL A 128 7.99 7.85 1.57
CA VAL A 128 7.21 7.10 2.55
C VAL A 128 6.65 8.03 3.61
N LEU A 129 5.35 7.89 3.86
CA LEU A 129 4.70 8.45 5.03
C LEU A 129 4.65 7.33 6.07
N PHE A 130 5.52 7.42 7.06
CA PHE A 130 5.64 6.39 8.10
C PHE A 130 4.68 6.67 9.24
N ILE A 131 3.86 5.65 9.57
CA ILE A 131 2.93 5.74 10.70
C ILE A 131 3.66 5.23 11.95
N GLU A 132 3.94 6.14 12.88
CA GLU A 132 4.53 5.77 14.15
C GLU A 132 3.51 4.99 14.99
N HIS A 133 3.95 3.95 15.65
CA HIS A 133 3.11 3.12 16.49
C HIS A 133 3.95 2.54 17.64
N PRO A 134 3.30 2.16 18.75
CA PRO A 134 3.98 1.58 19.90
C PRO A 134 4.75 0.30 19.57
#